data_83bfdff447afb3911b31711e6ecda89f
#
_entry.id   83bfdff447afb3911b31711e6ecda89f
#
_cell.length_a   1.000
_cell.length_b   1.000
_cell.length_c   1.000
_cell.angle_alpha   90.00
_cell.angle_beta   90.00
_cell.angle_gamma   90.00
#
_symmetry.space_group_name_H-M   'P 1'
#
loop_
_entity.id
_entity.type
_entity.pdbx_description
1 polymer ?
#
loop_
_entity_poly.entity_id
_entity_poly.type
_entity_poly.pdbx_seq_one_letter_code
_entity_poly.pdbx_strand_id
1 'polypeptide(L)'
;AKNKCTVLGDIGCYTLGAVAPLNAMEMTLCMGASISGIHGFNKALGTESEGRTVAVIGDSTFMHSGMTGLANIAYNQSNSTVIILDNSITGMTGHQQNPTTGYNLKGDPAAKVDLVALCKAIGIPRVRVVDPYDLKQCDAVIKEEVAAEEPSVIISRRPCALLKYVKHKAPLKVNTDKCIGCKSCMKIGCPAISMKEGKAHVDNTLCVGCGVCEQMCAFGAFQST
;
A
#
# COMPACT_ATOMS: atom_id res chain seq x y z
N ALA A 1 10.17 4.30 -20.91
CA ALA A 1 10.55 4.02 -19.54
C ALA A 1 10.39 5.30 -18.73
N LYS A 2 9.20 5.53 -18.25
CA LYS A 2 8.90 6.73 -17.46
C LYS A 2 9.16 6.36 -16.00
N ASN A 3 10.10 7.06 -15.38
CA ASN A 3 10.37 7.13 -13.93
C ASN A 3 10.16 5.81 -13.17
N LYS A 4 11.03 4.85 -13.37
CA LYS A 4 11.07 3.64 -12.55
C LYS A 4 11.58 4.04 -11.17
N CYS A 5 10.71 4.01 -10.17
CA CYS A 5 11.12 4.14 -8.78
C CYS A 5 11.77 2.85 -8.30
N THR A 6 12.77 2.95 -7.47
CA THR A 6 13.28 1.85 -6.66
C THR A 6 12.40 1.70 -5.43
N VAL A 7 11.80 0.54 -5.24
CA VAL A 7 10.87 0.28 -4.14
C VAL A 7 11.49 -0.73 -3.18
N LEU A 8 11.75 -0.31 -1.95
CA LEU A 8 12.13 -1.20 -0.87
C LEU A 8 10.89 -1.57 -0.05
N GLY A 9 10.59 -2.86 -0.05
CA GLY A 9 9.52 -3.44 0.74
C GLY A 9 9.96 -3.85 2.14
N ASP A 10 8.98 -4.16 2.94
CA ASP A 10 9.16 -4.64 4.30
C ASP A 10 8.38 -5.96 4.52
N ILE A 11 8.31 -6.46 5.75
CA ILE A 11 7.67 -7.73 6.08
C ILE A 11 6.19 -7.55 6.37
N GLY A 12 5.33 -8.19 5.57
CA GLY A 12 3.88 -8.16 5.72
C GLY A 12 3.17 -8.83 4.54
N CYS A 13 1.83 -8.86 4.53
CA CYS A 13 1.05 -9.41 3.40
C CYS A 13 1.42 -8.74 2.07
N TYR A 14 1.77 -7.48 2.09
CA TYR A 14 2.19 -6.70 0.93
C TYR A 14 3.54 -7.13 0.33
N THR A 15 4.34 -7.93 1.05
CA THR A 15 5.58 -8.53 0.49
C THR A 15 5.28 -9.40 -0.74
N LEU A 16 4.06 -9.92 -0.86
CA LEU A 16 3.60 -10.60 -2.07
C LEU A 16 3.61 -9.69 -3.31
N GLY A 17 3.67 -8.38 -3.15
CA GLY A 17 3.88 -7.43 -4.24
C GLY A 17 5.22 -7.58 -4.96
N ALA A 18 6.20 -8.29 -4.36
CA ALA A 18 7.49 -8.58 -4.98
C ALA A 18 7.40 -9.63 -6.11
N VAL A 19 6.35 -10.46 -6.13
CA VAL A 19 6.17 -11.51 -7.14
C VAL A 19 5.16 -11.11 -8.21
N ALA A 20 5.15 -11.88 -9.29
CA ALA A 20 4.19 -11.69 -10.40
C ALA A 20 2.73 -11.77 -9.89
N PRO A 21 1.81 -10.98 -10.45
CA PRO A 21 1.98 -10.10 -11.62
C PRO A 21 2.51 -8.69 -11.28
N LEU A 22 2.70 -8.36 -10.00
CA LEU A 22 3.03 -7.00 -9.55
C LEU A 22 4.50 -6.67 -9.79
N ASN A 23 5.44 -7.53 -9.36
CA ASN A 23 6.88 -7.30 -9.43
C ASN A 23 7.25 -5.87 -9.00
N ALA A 24 6.69 -5.43 -7.86
CA ALA A 24 6.64 -4.04 -7.43
C ALA A 24 7.68 -3.69 -6.36
N MET A 25 8.56 -4.62 -6.01
CA MET A 25 9.59 -4.40 -4.98
C MET A 25 10.92 -5.01 -5.44
N GLU A 26 12.00 -4.26 -5.25
CA GLU A 26 13.36 -4.70 -5.58
C GLU A 26 14.02 -5.45 -4.44
N MET A 27 13.67 -5.13 -3.17
CA MET A 27 14.33 -5.72 -2.01
C MET A 27 13.40 -5.79 -0.79
N THR A 28 13.54 -6.83 0.00
CA THR A 28 12.97 -6.99 1.34
C THR A 28 14.01 -7.67 2.22
N LEU A 29 14.34 -7.09 3.38
CA LEU A 29 15.35 -7.61 4.33
C LEU A 29 14.72 -8.10 5.62
N CYS A 30 14.36 -7.17 6.51
CA CYS A 30 13.76 -7.44 7.80
C CYS A 30 12.81 -6.32 8.20
N MET A 31 12.06 -6.50 9.30
CA MET A 31 11.08 -5.51 9.77
C MET A 31 11.74 -4.15 10.02
N GLY A 32 11.23 -3.10 9.37
CA GLY A 32 11.72 -1.72 9.44
C GLY A 32 12.85 -1.37 8.47
N ALA A 33 13.47 -2.36 7.82
CA ALA A 33 14.62 -2.15 6.95
C ALA A 33 14.26 -1.42 5.64
N SER A 34 13.01 -1.40 5.21
CA SER A 34 12.59 -0.63 4.03
C SER A 34 12.93 0.86 4.19
N ILE A 35 12.56 1.45 5.33
CA ILE A 35 12.78 2.88 5.60
C ILE A 35 14.26 3.19 5.76
N SER A 36 14.97 2.42 6.61
CA SER A 36 16.43 2.61 6.80
C SER A 36 17.20 2.36 5.51
N GLY A 37 16.74 1.38 4.72
CA GLY A 37 17.35 1.00 3.45
C GLY A 37 17.27 2.09 2.40
N ILE A 38 16.11 2.74 2.19
CA ILE A 38 16.03 3.84 1.22
C ILE A 38 16.85 5.04 1.64
N HIS A 39 16.92 5.32 2.96
CA HIS A 39 17.80 6.39 3.46
C HIS A 39 19.25 6.09 3.11
N GLY A 40 19.75 4.88 3.43
CA GLY A 40 21.11 4.47 3.09
C GLY A 40 21.37 4.47 1.59
N PHE A 41 20.41 3.99 0.80
CA PHE A 41 20.48 4.01 -0.66
C PHE A 41 20.61 5.42 -1.23
N ASN A 42 19.82 6.38 -0.74
CA ASN A 42 19.90 7.77 -1.13
C ASN A 42 21.21 8.43 -0.69
N LYS A 43 21.72 8.09 0.50
CA LYS A 43 23.04 8.60 0.93
C LYS A 43 24.20 8.05 0.10
N ALA A 44 24.07 6.82 -0.40
CA ALA A 44 25.11 6.19 -1.23
C ALA A 44 25.12 6.74 -2.67
N LEU A 45 23.95 7.00 -3.26
CA LEU A 45 23.81 7.40 -4.66
C LEU A 45 23.53 8.91 -4.85
N GLY A 46 23.16 9.62 -3.80
CA GLY A 46 22.86 11.05 -3.85
C GLY A 46 21.73 11.38 -4.80
N THR A 47 21.89 12.44 -5.57
CA THR A 47 20.87 12.97 -6.49
C THR A 47 20.43 11.99 -7.60
N GLU A 48 21.20 10.92 -7.84
CA GLU A 48 20.80 9.88 -8.80
C GLU A 48 19.60 9.06 -8.33
N SER A 49 19.41 8.94 -7.02
CA SER A 49 18.35 8.14 -6.41
C SER A 49 17.28 8.97 -5.71
N GLU A 50 17.60 10.15 -5.23
CA GLU A 50 16.65 11.04 -4.56
C GLU A 50 15.47 11.40 -5.49
N GLY A 51 14.25 11.42 -4.95
CA GLY A 51 13.03 11.59 -5.76
C GLY A 51 12.65 10.38 -6.62
N ARG A 52 13.34 9.24 -6.45
CA ARG A 52 13.08 7.98 -7.18
C ARG A 52 13.05 6.75 -6.30
N THR A 53 13.05 6.93 -4.99
CA THR A 53 13.05 5.84 -4.01
C THR A 53 11.84 5.90 -3.13
N VAL A 54 11.23 4.74 -2.90
CA VAL A 54 10.03 4.59 -2.08
C VAL A 54 10.23 3.42 -1.12
N ALA A 55 9.96 3.64 0.18
CA ALA A 55 9.81 2.55 1.13
C ALA A 55 8.32 2.20 1.29
N VAL A 56 8.01 0.91 1.37
CA VAL A 56 6.65 0.42 1.66
C VAL A 56 6.69 -0.42 2.93
N ILE A 57 5.88 -0.06 3.92
CA ILE A 57 5.84 -0.71 5.23
C ILE A 57 4.40 -0.79 5.76
N GLY A 58 4.04 -1.86 6.47
CA GLY A 58 2.75 -1.97 7.15
C GLY A 58 2.71 -1.19 8.46
N ASP A 59 1.51 -0.84 8.93
CA ASP A 59 1.27 -0.10 10.18
C ASP A 59 1.90 -0.80 11.40
N SER A 60 1.70 -2.09 11.55
CA SER A 60 2.28 -2.89 12.63
C SER A 60 3.81 -2.92 12.57
N THR A 61 4.38 -3.16 11.40
CA THR A 61 5.83 -3.20 11.19
C THR A 61 6.45 -1.82 11.41
N PHE A 62 5.75 -0.74 11.00
CA PHE A 62 6.16 0.63 11.30
C PHE A 62 6.25 0.89 12.80
N MET A 63 5.24 0.49 13.56
CA MET A 63 5.24 0.61 15.03
C MET A 63 6.30 -0.25 15.70
N HIS A 64 6.64 -1.40 15.12
CA HIS A 64 7.67 -2.28 15.65
C HIS A 64 9.08 -1.69 15.48
N SER A 65 9.46 -1.26 14.28
CA SER A 65 10.85 -0.87 13.96
C SER A 65 11.01 0.17 12.84
N GLY A 66 9.93 0.72 12.30
CA GLY A 66 9.99 1.73 11.24
C GLY A 66 10.22 3.16 11.74
N MET A 67 9.80 3.48 12.96
CA MET A 67 9.86 4.83 13.53
C MET A 67 11.28 5.38 13.61
N THR A 68 12.24 4.57 14.01
CA THR A 68 13.65 4.97 14.13
C THR A 68 14.26 5.32 12.77
N GLY A 69 13.94 4.54 11.73
CA GLY A 69 14.33 4.83 10.36
C GLY A 69 13.71 6.14 9.85
N LEU A 70 12.44 6.38 10.17
CA LEU A 70 11.77 7.62 9.78
C LEU A 70 12.35 8.84 10.50
N ALA A 71 12.67 8.72 11.79
CA ALA A 71 13.35 9.77 12.54
C ALA A 71 14.72 10.11 11.94
N ASN A 72 15.44 9.10 11.48
CA ASN A 72 16.72 9.31 10.81
C ASN A 72 16.57 10.01 9.44
N ILE A 73 15.53 9.69 8.67
CA ILE A 73 15.19 10.39 7.43
C ILE A 73 14.88 11.86 7.72
N ALA A 74 14.04 12.16 8.73
CA ALA A 74 13.69 13.52 9.11
C ALA A 74 14.92 14.31 9.59
N TYR A 75 15.72 13.73 10.48
CA TYR A 75 16.91 14.36 11.04
C TYR A 75 17.96 14.72 9.97
N ASN A 76 18.18 13.82 9.01
CA ASN A 76 19.18 14.00 7.94
C ASN A 76 18.58 14.62 6.66
N GLN A 77 17.31 15.05 6.68
CA GLN A 77 16.64 15.68 5.54
C GLN A 77 16.83 14.87 4.24
N SER A 78 16.63 13.56 4.33
CA SER A 78 16.76 12.66 3.18
C SER A 78 15.52 12.76 2.30
N ASN A 79 15.70 13.14 1.05
CA ASN A 79 14.60 13.23 0.06
C ASN A 79 14.09 11.82 -0.30
N SER A 80 13.20 11.31 0.55
CA SER A 80 12.66 9.93 0.50
C SER A 80 11.17 9.92 0.75
N THR A 81 10.44 9.07 0.02
CA THR A 81 9.01 8.86 0.22
C THR A 81 8.76 7.53 0.95
N VAL A 82 8.02 7.57 2.04
CA VAL A 82 7.61 6.37 2.80
C VAL A 82 6.11 6.17 2.66
N ILE A 83 5.68 4.97 2.26
CA ILE A 83 4.26 4.58 2.19
C ILE A 83 3.96 3.63 3.34
N ILE A 84 3.13 4.07 4.28
CA ILE A 84 2.64 3.24 5.38
C ILE A 84 1.29 2.64 4.97
N LEU A 85 1.21 1.32 4.93
CA LEU A 85 -0.01 0.58 4.63
C LEU A 85 -0.77 0.32 5.94
N ASP A 86 -1.69 1.22 6.28
CA ASP A 86 -2.54 1.14 7.47
C ASP A 86 -3.79 0.30 7.17
N ASN A 87 -3.72 -0.97 7.48
CA ASN A 87 -4.85 -1.90 7.35
C ASN A 87 -5.56 -2.17 8.69
N SER A 88 -5.19 -1.44 9.74
CA SER A 88 -5.78 -1.53 11.09
C SER A 88 -5.68 -2.90 11.74
N ILE A 89 -4.65 -3.70 11.39
CA ILE A 89 -4.40 -5.01 12.00
C ILE A 89 -3.00 -5.55 11.63
N THR A 90 -2.43 -6.41 12.46
CA THR A 90 -1.25 -7.22 12.10
C THR A 90 -1.72 -8.47 11.36
N GLY A 91 -1.90 -8.35 10.03
CA GLY A 91 -2.61 -9.37 9.24
C GLY A 91 -1.87 -10.68 9.05
N MET A 92 -0.59 -10.61 8.67
CA MET A 92 0.21 -11.76 8.22
C MET A 92 0.32 -12.90 9.24
N THR A 93 0.36 -12.57 10.53
CA THR A 93 0.59 -13.51 11.62
C THR A 93 -0.68 -13.95 12.33
N GLY A 94 -1.86 -13.66 11.79
CA GLY A 94 -3.14 -14.14 12.33
C GLY A 94 -4.03 -13.05 12.92
N HIS A 95 -3.94 -11.82 12.43
CA HIS A 95 -4.84 -10.71 12.81
C HIS A 95 -4.72 -10.25 14.27
N GLN A 96 -3.49 -10.06 14.76
CA GLN A 96 -3.26 -9.51 16.09
C GLN A 96 -3.48 -8.00 16.13
N GLN A 97 -3.87 -7.52 17.32
CA GLN A 97 -3.92 -6.08 17.60
C GLN A 97 -2.51 -5.47 17.58
N ASN A 98 -2.43 -4.19 17.26
CA ASN A 98 -1.20 -3.41 17.31
C ASN A 98 -1.51 -1.99 17.83
N PRO A 99 -0.52 -1.14 18.14
CA PRO A 99 -0.78 0.18 18.73
C PRO A 99 -1.66 1.12 17.90
N THR A 100 -1.86 0.86 16.59
CA THR A 100 -2.70 1.69 15.72
C THR A 100 -4.17 1.25 15.70
N THR A 101 -4.52 0.13 16.33
CA THR A 101 -5.89 -0.43 16.27
C THR A 101 -6.83 0.16 17.33
N GLY A 102 -6.30 0.59 18.49
CA GLY A 102 -7.07 1.07 19.63
C GLY A 102 -7.52 -0.04 20.58
N TYR A 103 -6.91 -1.22 20.48
CA TYR A 103 -7.15 -2.36 21.37
C TYR A 103 -5.83 -2.96 21.86
N ASN A 104 -5.81 -3.47 23.08
CA ASN A 104 -4.68 -4.21 23.63
C ASN A 104 -4.67 -5.68 23.16
N LEU A 105 -3.66 -6.43 23.59
CA LEU A 105 -3.51 -7.85 23.24
C LEU A 105 -4.71 -8.72 23.67
N LYS A 106 -5.40 -8.35 24.75
CA LYS A 106 -6.58 -9.07 25.27
C LYS A 106 -7.88 -8.65 24.55
N GLY A 107 -7.84 -7.62 23.69
CA GLY A 107 -9.00 -7.09 23.01
C GLY A 107 -9.75 -6.00 23.79
N ASP A 108 -9.21 -5.52 24.91
CA ASP A 108 -9.80 -4.42 25.65
C ASP A 108 -9.47 -3.08 24.93
N PRO A 109 -10.34 -2.07 25.03
CA PRO A 109 -10.04 -0.72 24.54
C PRO A 109 -8.75 -0.17 25.14
N ALA A 110 -7.89 0.38 24.31
CA ALA A 110 -6.59 0.93 24.70
C ALA A 110 -6.28 2.21 23.93
N ALA A 111 -5.21 2.90 24.32
CA ALA A 111 -4.74 4.06 23.59
C ALA A 111 -4.43 3.70 22.13
N LYS A 112 -4.92 4.54 21.22
CA LYS A 112 -4.68 4.39 19.77
C LYS A 112 -3.64 5.38 19.32
N VAL A 113 -2.59 4.93 18.67
CA VAL A 113 -1.59 5.80 18.05
C VAL A 113 -2.16 6.39 16.76
N ASP A 114 -2.14 7.72 16.67
CA ASP A 114 -2.41 8.43 15.42
C ASP A 114 -1.13 8.50 14.59
N LEU A 115 -1.10 7.76 13.51
CA LEU A 115 0.05 7.70 12.60
C LEU A 115 0.35 9.06 11.94
N VAL A 116 -0.67 9.88 11.66
CA VAL A 116 -0.47 11.22 11.09
C VAL A 116 0.23 12.12 12.08
N ALA A 117 -0.29 12.17 13.32
CA ALA A 117 0.29 12.96 14.39
C ALA A 117 1.71 12.49 14.73
N LEU A 118 1.93 11.17 14.78
CA LEU A 118 3.24 10.57 15.04
C LEU A 118 4.27 10.95 13.96
N CYS A 119 3.94 10.80 12.68
CA CYS A 119 4.86 11.16 11.59
C CYS A 119 5.22 12.66 11.63
N LYS A 120 4.23 13.53 11.90
CA LYS A 120 4.48 14.97 12.06
C LYS A 120 5.35 15.27 13.27
N ALA A 121 5.13 14.61 14.42
CA ALA A 121 5.93 14.75 15.62
C ALA A 121 7.39 14.28 15.44
N ILE A 122 7.62 13.30 14.59
CA ILE A 122 8.97 12.85 14.17
C ILE A 122 9.68 13.93 13.34
N GLY A 123 8.95 14.87 12.74
CA GLY A 123 9.52 15.97 11.94
C GLY A 123 9.31 15.84 10.44
N ILE A 124 8.40 14.98 9.99
CA ILE A 124 8.06 14.87 8.56
C ILE A 124 7.14 16.05 8.15
N PRO A 125 7.56 16.90 7.20
CA PRO A 125 6.78 18.07 6.79
C PRO A 125 5.54 17.69 5.97
N ARG A 126 5.63 16.64 5.18
CA ARG A 126 4.60 16.19 4.23
C ARG A 126 4.02 14.85 4.66
N VAL A 127 2.79 14.87 5.19
CA VAL A 127 2.06 13.65 5.58
C VAL A 127 0.69 13.66 4.92
N ARG A 128 0.45 12.70 4.04
CA ARG A 128 -0.79 12.56 3.25
C ARG A 128 -1.51 11.27 3.60
N VAL A 129 -2.82 11.29 3.56
CA VAL A 129 -3.65 10.08 3.75
C VAL A 129 -4.43 9.82 2.48
N VAL A 130 -4.40 8.57 1.99
CA VAL A 130 -5.12 8.14 0.80
C VAL A 130 -5.92 6.86 1.08
N ASP A 131 -7.00 6.67 0.33
CA ASP A 131 -7.73 5.41 0.30
C ASP A 131 -7.18 4.54 -0.84
N PRO A 132 -6.63 3.34 -0.58
CA PRO A 132 -6.10 2.47 -1.64
C PRO A 132 -7.16 1.99 -2.64
N TYR A 133 -8.45 2.18 -2.36
CA TYR A 133 -9.51 1.88 -3.31
C TYR A 133 -9.82 3.05 -4.26
N ASP A 134 -9.24 4.22 -4.07
CA ASP A 134 -9.27 5.34 -5.02
C ASP A 134 -7.93 5.41 -5.77
N LEU A 135 -7.87 4.72 -6.92
CA LEU A 135 -6.65 4.66 -7.72
C LEU A 135 -6.24 6.02 -8.27
N LYS A 136 -7.20 6.89 -8.58
CA LYS A 136 -6.93 8.23 -9.11
C LYS A 136 -6.26 9.10 -8.05
N GLN A 137 -6.78 9.09 -6.82
CA GLN A 137 -6.18 9.79 -5.69
C GLN A 137 -4.79 9.24 -5.38
N CYS A 138 -4.65 7.91 -5.31
CA CYS A 138 -3.36 7.26 -5.05
C CYS A 138 -2.30 7.67 -6.08
N ASP A 139 -2.62 7.58 -7.37
CA ASP A 139 -1.70 7.94 -8.45
C ASP A 139 -1.27 9.41 -8.38
N ALA A 140 -2.21 10.32 -8.14
CA ALA A 140 -1.94 11.74 -8.02
C ALA A 140 -1.02 12.05 -6.82
N VAL A 141 -1.36 11.53 -5.63
CA VAL A 141 -0.60 11.78 -4.40
C VAL A 141 0.79 11.13 -4.46
N ILE A 142 0.91 9.89 -4.95
CA ILE A 142 2.22 9.25 -5.09
C ILE A 142 3.13 10.04 -6.02
N LYS A 143 2.62 10.52 -7.16
CA LYS A 143 3.40 11.35 -8.10
C LYS A 143 3.84 12.66 -7.48
N GLU A 144 2.95 13.33 -6.73
CA GLU A 144 3.24 14.58 -6.03
C GLU A 144 4.34 14.37 -4.98
N GLU A 145 4.18 13.37 -4.12
CA GLU A 145 5.09 13.16 -2.99
C GLU A 145 6.45 12.60 -3.41
N VAL A 146 6.51 11.76 -4.44
CA VAL A 146 7.78 11.27 -5.01
C VAL A 146 8.55 12.39 -5.72
N ALA A 147 7.86 13.37 -6.29
CA ALA A 147 8.49 14.53 -6.94
C ALA A 147 8.88 15.63 -5.96
N ALA A 148 8.48 15.55 -4.69
CA ALA A 148 8.85 16.54 -3.68
C ALA A 148 10.34 16.45 -3.33
N GLU A 149 10.97 17.59 -3.10
CA GLU A 149 12.40 17.68 -2.73
C GLU A 149 12.61 17.68 -1.20
N GLU A 150 11.74 16.98 -0.49
CA GLU A 150 11.76 16.87 0.97
C GLU A 150 11.16 15.54 1.44
N PRO A 151 11.45 15.09 2.68
CA PRO A 151 10.91 13.85 3.21
C PRO A 151 9.38 13.85 3.22
N SER A 152 8.77 12.76 2.76
CA SER A 152 7.32 12.63 2.74
C SER A 152 6.83 11.26 3.23
N VAL A 153 5.62 11.24 3.80
CA VAL A 153 4.91 10.04 4.22
C VAL A 153 3.52 10.00 3.59
N ILE A 154 3.19 8.90 2.96
CA ILE A 154 1.84 8.61 2.48
C ILE A 154 1.26 7.48 3.36
N ILE A 155 0.15 7.72 4.02
CA ILE A 155 -0.57 6.71 4.79
C ILE A 155 -1.72 6.20 3.92
N SER A 156 -1.55 5.00 3.35
CA SER A 156 -2.58 4.29 2.60
C SER A 156 -3.49 3.58 3.59
N ARG A 157 -4.66 4.15 3.88
CA ARG A 157 -5.51 3.75 5.01
C ARG A 157 -6.80 3.10 4.54
N ARG A 158 -6.94 1.82 4.85
CA ARG A 158 -8.20 1.08 4.73
C ARG A 158 -8.14 -0.20 5.56
N PRO A 159 -9.15 -0.49 6.40
CA PRO A 159 -9.20 -1.75 7.16
C PRO A 159 -9.06 -2.98 6.27
N CYS A 160 -8.35 -3.98 6.75
CA CYS A 160 -8.20 -5.26 6.05
C CYS A 160 -9.58 -5.85 5.74
N ALA A 161 -9.80 -6.26 4.48
CA ALA A 161 -11.06 -6.82 4.03
C ALA A 161 -11.47 -8.11 4.77
N LEU A 162 -10.52 -8.79 5.41
CA LEU A 162 -10.77 -10.02 6.17
C LEU A 162 -11.22 -9.79 7.62
N LEU A 163 -11.29 -8.53 8.07
CA LEU A 163 -11.77 -8.21 9.41
C LEU A 163 -13.28 -8.41 9.49
N LYS A 164 -13.74 -9.09 10.56
CA LYS A 164 -15.15 -9.50 10.73
C LYS A 164 -16.15 -8.34 10.70
N TYR A 165 -15.73 -7.13 11.09
CA TYR A 165 -16.59 -5.94 11.10
C TYR A 165 -16.64 -5.21 9.75
N VAL A 166 -15.76 -5.56 8.80
CA VAL A 166 -15.76 -4.94 7.47
C VAL A 166 -16.88 -5.54 6.63
N LYS A 167 -17.82 -4.69 6.26
CA LYS A 167 -18.92 -5.09 5.38
C LYS A 167 -18.48 -5.04 3.93
N HIS A 168 -18.60 -6.14 3.22
CA HIS A 168 -18.34 -6.23 1.79
C HIS A 168 -19.53 -5.72 0.99
N LYS A 169 -19.25 -5.15 -0.17
CA LYS A 169 -20.28 -4.90 -1.20
C LYS A 169 -20.53 -6.20 -1.97
N ALA A 170 -21.63 -6.22 -2.74
CA ALA A 170 -21.90 -7.35 -3.62
C ALA A 170 -20.73 -7.56 -4.61
N PRO A 171 -20.41 -8.83 -4.96
CA PRO A 171 -19.41 -9.12 -5.96
C PRO A 171 -19.73 -8.46 -7.31
N LEU A 172 -18.70 -7.96 -7.98
CA LEU A 172 -18.84 -7.39 -9.31
C LEU A 172 -19.12 -8.48 -10.35
N LYS A 173 -19.93 -8.15 -11.35
CA LYS A 173 -20.16 -8.99 -12.53
C LYS A 173 -19.39 -8.45 -13.73
N VAL A 174 -18.98 -9.34 -14.62
CA VAL A 174 -18.36 -8.97 -15.90
C VAL A 174 -19.37 -9.08 -17.01
N ASN A 175 -19.58 -7.95 -17.71
CA ASN A 175 -20.30 -7.96 -18.98
C ASN A 175 -19.35 -8.48 -20.07
N THR A 176 -19.59 -9.68 -20.56
CA THR A 176 -18.76 -10.37 -21.55
C THR A 176 -18.77 -9.68 -22.91
N ASP A 177 -19.86 -8.97 -23.26
CA ASP A 177 -19.97 -8.25 -24.54
C ASP A 177 -19.06 -7.03 -24.57
N LYS A 178 -18.89 -6.35 -23.41
CA LYS A 178 -17.98 -5.23 -23.25
C LYS A 178 -16.52 -5.63 -23.01
N CYS A 179 -16.29 -6.84 -22.50
CA CYS A 179 -14.94 -7.32 -22.22
C CYS A 179 -14.22 -7.73 -23.49
N ILE A 180 -13.16 -7.05 -23.85
CA ILE A 180 -12.33 -7.38 -25.01
C ILE A 180 -11.15 -8.31 -24.70
N GLY A 181 -11.00 -8.78 -23.45
CA GLY A 181 -9.91 -9.68 -23.05
C GLY A 181 -8.52 -9.00 -22.93
N CYS A 182 -8.44 -7.68 -22.76
CA CYS A 182 -7.19 -6.93 -22.73
C CYS A 182 -6.30 -7.20 -21.49
N LYS A 183 -6.79 -7.92 -20.50
CA LYS A 183 -6.07 -8.31 -19.25
C LYS A 183 -5.63 -7.14 -18.37
N SER A 184 -6.07 -5.90 -18.59
CA SER A 184 -5.69 -4.76 -17.73
C SER A 184 -6.09 -4.96 -16.28
N CYS A 185 -7.22 -5.58 -16.01
CA CYS A 185 -7.70 -5.93 -14.67
C CYS A 185 -6.82 -6.98 -13.95
N MET A 186 -6.09 -7.82 -14.69
CA MET A 186 -5.17 -8.80 -14.10
C MET A 186 -3.94 -8.16 -13.46
N LYS A 187 -3.57 -6.95 -13.88
CA LYS A 187 -2.38 -6.23 -13.38
C LYS A 187 -2.48 -5.85 -11.91
N ILE A 188 -3.67 -5.82 -11.33
CA ILE A 188 -3.85 -5.54 -9.89
C ILE A 188 -3.55 -6.75 -8.99
N GLY A 189 -3.33 -7.93 -9.56
CA GLY A 189 -3.05 -9.15 -8.78
C GLY A 189 -4.21 -9.61 -7.91
N CYS A 190 -5.46 -9.25 -8.25
CA CYS A 190 -6.64 -9.62 -7.45
C CYS A 190 -6.91 -11.13 -7.52
N PRO A 191 -6.99 -11.86 -6.38
CA PRO A 191 -7.24 -13.30 -6.38
C PRO A 191 -8.63 -13.68 -6.91
N ALA A 192 -9.59 -12.75 -6.89
CA ALA A 192 -10.94 -12.96 -7.39
C ALA A 192 -11.04 -12.86 -8.93
N ILE A 193 -9.98 -12.40 -9.63
CA ILE A 193 -10.05 -12.19 -11.09
C ILE A 193 -9.21 -13.22 -11.82
N SER A 194 -9.84 -13.86 -12.80
CA SER A 194 -9.20 -14.81 -13.70
C SER A 194 -9.63 -14.55 -15.15
N MET A 195 -9.05 -15.29 -16.09
CA MET A 195 -9.51 -15.29 -17.49
C MET A 195 -10.19 -16.62 -17.78
N LYS A 196 -11.42 -16.57 -18.34
CA LYS A 196 -12.13 -17.73 -18.88
C LYS A 196 -12.56 -17.43 -20.31
N GLU A 197 -12.29 -18.32 -21.24
CA GLU A 197 -12.66 -18.18 -22.68
C GLU A 197 -12.25 -16.82 -23.27
N GLY A 198 -11.06 -16.31 -22.90
CA GLY A 198 -10.54 -15.02 -23.38
C GLY A 198 -11.17 -13.77 -22.73
N LYS A 199 -12.09 -13.93 -21.80
CA LYS A 199 -12.77 -12.84 -21.09
C LYS A 199 -12.41 -12.83 -19.60
N ALA A 200 -12.51 -11.67 -18.95
CA ALA A 200 -12.36 -11.57 -17.50
C ALA A 200 -13.51 -12.33 -16.80
N HIS A 201 -13.18 -13.00 -15.71
CA HIS A 201 -14.13 -13.68 -14.84
C HIS A 201 -13.88 -13.31 -13.40
N VAL A 202 -14.94 -13.07 -12.63
CA VAL A 202 -14.88 -12.78 -11.20
C VAL A 202 -15.39 -13.97 -10.40
N ASP A 203 -14.58 -14.42 -9.45
CA ASP A 203 -15.00 -15.41 -8.46
C ASP A 203 -15.81 -14.71 -7.37
N ASN A 204 -17.10 -15.01 -7.29
CA ASN A 204 -18.02 -14.40 -6.36
C ASN A 204 -17.74 -14.73 -4.90
N THR A 205 -17.02 -15.83 -4.63
CA THR A 205 -16.66 -16.23 -3.25
C THR A 205 -15.47 -15.44 -2.70
N LEU A 206 -14.63 -14.91 -3.58
CA LEU A 206 -13.44 -14.14 -3.23
C LEU A 206 -13.63 -12.64 -3.41
N CYS A 207 -14.61 -12.21 -4.20
CA CYS A 207 -14.81 -10.80 -4.52
C CYS A 207 -15.49 -10.06 -3.37
N VAL A 208 -14.84 -9.01 -2.88
CA VAL A 208 -15.35 -8.12 -1.82
C VAL A 208 -16.04 -6.86 -2.35
N GLY A 209 -16.23 -6.74 -3.67
CA GLY A 209 -16.89 -5.61 -4.30
C GLY A 209 -16.16 -4.27 -4.16
N CYS A 210 -14.83 -4.26 -4.07
CA CYS A 210 -14.04 -3.04 -3.81
C CYS A 210 -14.00 -2.04 -4.99
N GLY A 211 -14.32 -2.45 -6.22
CA GLY A 211 -14.36 -1.58 -7.40
C GLY A 211 -13.01 -1.23 -8.02
N VAL A 212 -11.88 -1.74 -7.52
CA VAL A 212 -10.56 -1.42 -8.06
C VAL A 212 -10.39 -1.90 -9.51
N CYS A 213 -10.89 -3.09 -9.84
CA CYS A 213 -10.86 -3.62 -11.21
C CYS A 213 -11.75 -2.84 -12.18
N GLU A 214 -12.83 -2.23 -11.69
CA GLU A 214 -13.71 -1.36 -12.45
C GLU A 214 -12.94 -0.11 -12.92
N GLN A 215 -12.17 0.52 -12.03
CA GLN A 215 -11.32 1.67 -12.35
C GLN A 215 -10.20 1.34 -13.35
N MET A 216 -9.76 0.08 -13.41
CA MET A 216 -8.76 -0.39 -14.36
C MET A 216 -9.33 -0.71 -15.75
N CYS A 217 -10.66 -0.80 -15.88
CA CYS A 217 -11.31 -1.24 -17.11
C CYS A 217 -11.76 -0.06 -17.98
N ALA A 218 -10.98 0.24 -19.02
CA ALA A 218 -11.34 1.31 -19.98
C ALA A 218 -12.65 1.05 -20.75
N PHE A 219 -13.15 -0.18 -20.76
CA PHE A 219 -14.34 -0.59 -21.51
C PHE A 219 -15.60 -0.69 -20.65
N GLY A 220 -15.50 -0.40 -19.34
CA GLY A 220 -16.63 -0.49 -18.42
C GLY A 220 -17.27 -1.88 -18.36
N ALA A 221 -16.45 -2.93 -18.45
CA ALA A 221 -16.95 -4.31 -18.44
C ALA A 221 -17.32 -4.80 -17.04
N PHE A 222 -16.82 -4.19 -15.95
CA PHE A 222 -17.21 -4.53 -14.59
C PHE A 222 -18.42 -3.72 -14.16
N GLN A 223 -19.37 -4.38 -13.48
CA GLN A 223 -20.64 -3.79 -13.05
C GLN A 223 -20.95 -4.19 -11.61
N SER A 224 -21.36 -3.22 -10.79
CA SER A 224 -22.02 -3.49 -9.51
C SER A 224 -23.40 -4.09 -9.74
N THR A 225 -23.77 -5.09 -8.95
CA THR A 225 -25.11 -5.70 -8.95
C THR A 225 -26.06 -4.92 -8.08
#